data_ae302dbcb80d0737aa96a62102af0091
#
_entry.id   ae302dbcb80d0737aa96a62102af0091
#
_cell.length_a   1.000
_cell.length_b   1.000
_cell.length_c   1.000
_cell.angle_alpha   90.00
_cell.angle_beta   90.00
_cell.angle_gamma   90.00
#
_symmetry.space_group_name_H-M   'P 1'
#
loop_
_entity.id
_entity.type
_entity.pdbx_description
1 polymer ?
#
loop_
_entity_poly.entity_id
_entity_poly.type
_entity_poly.pdbx_seq_one_letter_code
_entity_poly.pdbx_strand_id
1 'polypeptide(L)'
;IGHTERLVAQALKSWNGPRDQVMVATKGGMIRPDGRWERDARPERLRRACERSLQALQVDRIDLYQLHAPDHQVPFEESVGALAELQREGKIRWIGLSNVSVAEIKAAEAITEVAAVQNRLNPFFREAIETGVVRYCGERGIGFLAYSPTGGGRLTKKLPGHPVLQRISAELGFSPHALVIAWGLAQGPTVLSIPSARTEAHVRDSAVAGNLVLSDTDRWAISEAHFDRS
;
A
#
# COMPACT_ATOMS: atom_id res chain seq x y z
N ILE A 1 13.47 0.85 -15.07
CA ILE A 1 13.60 0.47 -13.65
C ILE A 1 14.12 1.69 -12.90
N GLY A 2 13.59 2.00 -11.69
CA GLY A 2 14.03 3.10 -10.83
C GLY A 2 13.53 4.50 -11.21
N HIS A 3 12.65 4.66 -12.21
CA HIS A 3 12.14 5.98 -12.60
C HIS A 3 11.38 6.67 -11.47
N THR A 4 10.42 5.97 -10.85
CA THR A 4 9.63 6.51 -9.74
C THR A 4 10.52 6.81 -8.52
N GLU A 5 11.49 5.95 -8.22
CA GLU A 5 12.45 6.16 -7.13
C GLU A 5 13.31 7.42 -7.36
N ARG A 6 13.75 7.67 -8.59
CA ARG A 6 14.46 8.91 -8.94
C ARG A 6 13.58 10.16 -8.77
N LEU A 7 12.29 10.09 -9.12
CA LEU A 7 11.34 11.18 -8.86
C LEU A 7 11.17 11.44 -7.36
N VAL A 8 11.07 10.37 -6.55
CA VAL A 8 11.05 10.51 -5.08
C VAL A 8 12.34 11.13 -4.57
N ALA A 9 13.51 10.72 -5.08
CA ALA A 9 14.79 11.33 -4.71
C ALA A 9 14.84 12.83 -5.04
N GLN A 10 14.30 13.25 -6.20
CA GLN A 10 14.19 14.67 -6.56
C GLN A 10 13.25 15.43 -5.62
N ALA A 11 12.09 14.84 -5.30
CA ALA A 11 11.13 15.44 -4.36
C ALA A 11 11.73 15.60 -2.95
N LEU A 12 12.48 14.62 -2.48
CA LEU A 12 13.18 14.69 -1.19
C LEU A 12 14.24 15.79 -1.14
N LYS A 13 14.95 16.05 -2.25
CA LYS A 13 15.92 17.16 -2.35
C LYS A 13 15.26 18.54 -2.27
N SER A 14 14.03 18.66 -2.74
CA SER A 14 13.26 19.91 -2.66
C SER A 14 12.39 20.01 -1.40
N TRP A 15 12.40 18.99 -0.54
CA TRP A 15 11.67 19.00 0.72
C TRP A 15 12.40 19.88 1.75
N ASN A 16 11.71 20.94 2.21
CA ASN A 16 12.26 21.90 3.18
C ASN A 16 11.95 21.54 4.64
N GLY A 17 11.19 20.47 4.89
CA GLY A 17 10.88 19.97 6.23
C GLY A 17 11.94 19.00 6.77
N PRO A 18 11.81 18.58 8.04
CA PRO A 18 12.69 17.57 8.63
C PRO A 18 12.62 16.24 7.86
N ARG A 19 13.78 15.69 7.49
CA ARG A 19 13.85 14.44 6.70
C ARG A 19 13.27 13.24 7.42
N ASP A 20 13.36 13.19 8.73
CA ASP A 20 12.85 12.15 9.60
C ASP A 20 11.30 12.10 9.67
N GLN A 21 10.62 13.15 9.24
CA GLN A 21 9.17 13.17 9.08
C GLN A 21 8.67 12.52 7.78
N VAL A 22 9.57 12.14 6.89
CA VAL A 22 9.23 11.51 5.61
C VAL A 22 9.74 10.08 5.58
N MET A 23 8.83 9.10 5.56
CA MET A 23 9.14 7.69 5.38
C MET A 23 9.10 7.33 3.90
N VAL A 24 10.19 6.80 3.37
CA VAL A 24 10.29 6.33 1.99
C VAL A 24 10.12 4.82 1.94
N ALA A 25 9.11 4.37 1.18
CA ALA A 25 8.83 2.96 0.97
C ALA A 25 9.07 2.56 -0.49
N THR A 26 9.74 1.43 -0.69
CA THR A 26 9.85 0.79 -2.01
C THR A 26 9.79 -0.73 -1.88
N LYS A 27 9.82 -1.45 -3.00
CA LYS A 27 9.57 -2.90 -3.05
C LYS A 27 10.56 -3.63 -3.93
N GLY A 28 10.83 -4.90 -3.57
CA GLY A 28 11.51 -5.88 -4.40
C GLY A 28 10.69 -7.14 -4.60
N GLY A 29 11.14 -8.03 -5.48
CA GLY A 29 10.47 -9.32 -5.72
C GLY A 29 9.52 -9.34 -6.90
N MET A 30 9.44 -8.25 -7.68
CA MET A 30 8.74 -8.20 -8.97
C MET A 30 9.66 -7.66 -10.05
N ILE A 31 9.51 -8.20 -11.25
CA ILE A 31 10.22 -7.76 -12.46
C ILE A 31 9.22 -7.44 -13.57
N ARG A 32 9.67 -6.77 -14.60
CA ARG A 32 8.84 -6.45 -15.78
C ARG A 32 9.57 -6.76 -17.08
N PRO A 33 9.85 -8.04 -17.39
CA PRO A 33 10.33 -8.42 -18.71
C PRO A 33 9.22 -8.10 -19.72
N ASP A 34 9.59 -7.46 -20.83
CA ASP A 34 8.67 -7.11 -21.92
C ASP A 34 7.38 -6.39 -21.47
N GLY A 35 7.44 -5.63 -20.37
CA GLY A 35 6.31 -4.88 -19.83
C GLY A 35 5.33 -5.68 -18.99
N ARG A 36 5.45 -7.00 -18.87
CA ARG A 36 4.60 -7.86 -18.03
C ARG A 36 5.14 -7.94 -16.62
N TRP A 37 4.25 -8.03 -15.63
CA TRP A 37 4.63 -8.26 -14.25
C TRP A 37 4.87 -9.74 -13.98
N GLU A 38 6.08 -10.07 -13.52
CA GLU A 38 6.50 -11.40 -13.11
C GLU A 38 7.10 -11.37 -11.72
N ARG A 39 6.96 -12.47 -10.97
CA ARG A 39 7.55 -12.62 -9.64
C ARG A 39 8.98 -13.13 -9.76
N ASP A 40 9.87 -12.58 -8.95
CA ASP A 40 11.24 -13.06 -8.79
C ASP A 40 11.72 -12.61 -7.40
N ALA A 41 11.32 -13.39 -6.39
CA ALA A 41 11.60 -13.11 -4.99
C ALA A 41 12.78 -13.92 -4.44
N ARG A 42 13.66 -14.45 -5.31
CA ARG A 42 14.89 -15.13 -4.91
C ARG A 42 15.78 -14.20 -4.08
N PRO A 43 16.45 -14.70 -3.03
CA PRO A 43 17.29 -13.91 -2.14
C PRO A 43 18.29 -13.00 -2.86
N GLU A 44 19.05 -13.53 -3.82
CA GLU A 44 20.04 -12.77 -4.57
C GLU A 44 19.40 -11.68 -5.44
N ARG A 45 18.15 -11.89 -5.87
CA ARG A 45 17.41 -10.93 -6.66
C ARG A 45 16.90 -9.77 -5.79
N LEU A 46 16.36 -10.10 -4.62
CA LEU A 46 15.91 -9.11 -3.63
C LEU A 46 17.06 -8.21 -3.19
N ARG A 47 18.25 -8.78 -2.91
CA ARG A 47 19.45 -8.01 -2.56
C ARG A 47 19.84 -7.04 -3.67
N ARG A 48 19.96 -7.51 -4.92
CA ARG A 48 20.28 -6.65 -6.08
C ARG A 48 19.22 -5.60 -6.34
N ALA A 49 17.93 -5.89 -6.11
CA ALA A 49 16.86 -4.93 -6.26
C ALA A 49 16.96 -3.83 -5.18
N CYS A 50 17.23 -4.19 -3.93
CA CYS A 50 17.43 -3.25 -2.82
C CYS A 50 18.59 -2.29 -3.11
N GLU A 51 19.75 -2.79 -3.55
CA GLU A 51 20.91 -1.95 -3.88
C GLU A 51 20.61 -0.97 -5.01
N ARG A 52 19.90 -1.41 -6.04
CA ARG A 52 19.45 -0.48 -7.11
C ARG A 52 18.46 0.56 -6.60
N SER A 53 17.57 0.19 -5.68
CA SER A 53 16.64 1.14 -5.05
C SER A 53 17.38 2.18 -4.20
N LEU A 54 18.38 1.78 -3.41
CA LEU A 54 19.25 2.70 -2.66
C LEU A 54 19.93 3.72 -3.57
N GLN A 55 20.51 3.24 -4.68
CA GLN A 55 21.15 4.10 -5.68
C GLN A 55 20.15 5.06 -6.34
N ALA A 56 18.97 4.56 -6.74
CA ALA A 56 17.95 5.36 -7.41
C ALA A 56 17.32 6.41 -6.49
N LEU A 57 17.11 6.07 -5.23
CA LEU A 57 16.62 6.96 -4.17
C LEU A 57 17.69 7.92 -3.64
N GLN A 58 18.98 7.63 -3.88
CA GLN A 58 20.13 8.39 -3.36
C GLN A 58 20.12 8.48 -1.83
N VAL A 59 19.87 7.34 -1.17
CA VAL A 59 19.87 7.19 0.29
C VAL A 59 20.76 6.00 0.70
N ASP A 60 21.33 6.07 1.88
CA ASP A 60 22.14 4.99 2.45
C ASP A 60 21.26 3.90 3.06
N ARG A 61 20.02 4.22 3.42
CA ARG A 61 19.05 3.30 4.02
C ARG A 61 17.63 3.62 3.56
N ILE A 62 16.89 2.58 3.14
CA ILE A 62 15.45 2.66 2.84
C ILE A 62 14.66 2.54 4.14
N ASP A 63 13.67 3.42 4.36
CA ASP A 63 12.88 3.37 5.59
C ASP A 63 11.99 2.12 5.65
N LEU A 64 11.24 1.82 4.58
CA LEU A 64 10.39 0.62 4.49
C LEU A 64 10.67 -0.13 3.18
N TYR A 65 11.19 -1.34 3.27
CA TYR A 65 11.38 -2.20 2.10
C TYR A 65 10.44 -3.40 2.15
N GLN A 66 9.67 -3.61 1.08
CA GLN A 66 8.59 -4.59 1.08
C GLN A 66 8.86 -5.72 0.08
N LEU A 67 8.58 -6.96 0.48
CA LEU A 67 8.34 -8.04 -0.47
C LEU A 67 7.08 -7.71 -1.27
N HIS A 68 7.21 -7.51 -2.59
CA HIS A 68 6.11 -7.02 -3.42
C HIS A 68 4.98 -8.04 -3.58
N ALA A 69 5.32 -9.32 -3.63
CA ALA A 69 4.41 -10.46 -3.56
C ALA A 69 5.20 -11.73 -3.24
N PRO A 70 4.62 -12.73 -2.58
CA PRO A 70 5.20 -14.07 -2.49
C PRO A 70 5.41 -14.68 -3.87
N ASP A 71 6.55 -15.34 -4.07
CA ASP A 71 6.87 -16.08 -5.31
C ASP A 71 6.69 -17.57 -5.04
N HIS A 72 5.77 -18.21 -5.75
CA HIS A 72 5.48 -19.64 -5.53
C HIS A 72 6.61 -20.58 -5.98
N GLN A 73 7.63 -20.06 -6.65
CA GLN A 73 8.82 -20.82 -7.06
C GLN A 73 9.96 -20.74 -6.04
N VAL A 74 9.78 -19.93 -4.98
CA VAL A 74 10.79 -19.70 -3.93
C VAL A 74 10.14 -19.95 -2.57
N PRO A 75 10.76 -20.71 -1.65
CA PRO A 75 10.27 -20.80 -0.28
C PRO A 75 10.11 -19.40 0.32
N PHE A 76 8.93 -19.14 0.86
CA PHE A 76 8.58 -17.80 1.36
C PHE A 76 9.56 -17.32 2.45
N GLU A 77 10.00 -18.26 3.29
CA GLU A 77 10.93 -18.03 4.38
C GLU A 77 12.32 -17.58 3.89
N GLU A 78 12.76 -18.05 2.72
CA GLU A 78 14.03 -17.61 2.11
C GLU A 78 13.93 -16.16 1.65
N SER A 79 12.80 -15.77 1.05
CA SER A 79 12.56 -14.40 0.64
C SER A 79 12.51 -13.45 1.85
N VAL A 80 11.80 -13.84 2.92
CA VAL A 80 11.76 -13.07 4.17
C VAL A 80 13.12 -13.03 4.86
N GLY A 81 13.84 -14.14 4.89
CA GLY A 81 15.19 -14.22 5.41
C GLY A 81 16.16 -13.23 4.73
N ALA A 82 16.06 -13.10 3.41
CA ALA A 82 16.86 -12.11 2.67
C ALA A 82 16.53 -10.66 3.08
N LEU A 83 15.27 -10.35 3.38
CA LEU A 83 14.89 -9.02 3.90
C LEU A 83 15.46 -8.81 5.32
N ALA A 84 15.40 -9.82 6.18
CA ALA A 84 15.96 -9.76 7.53
C ALA A 84 17.49 -9.55 7.51
N GLU A 85 18.18 -10.13 6.53
CA GLU A 85 19.61 -9.89 6.34
C GLU A 85 19.92 -8.47 5.88
N LEU A 86 19.15 -7.94 4.90
CA LEU A 86 19.27 -6.55 4.46
C LEU A 86 19.02 -5.55 5.61
N GLN A 87 18.13 -5.89 6.55
CA GLN A 87 17.88 -5.09 7.75
C GLN A 87 19.09 -5.16 8.71
N ARG A 88 19.65 -6.33 8.93
CA ARG A 88 20.88 -6.48 9.77
C ARG A 88 22.09 -5.77 9.16
N GLU A 89 22.17 -5.72 7.83
CA GLU A 89 23.20 -4.97 7.10
C GLU A 89 22.97 -3.44 7.17
N GLY A 90 21.86 -2.96 7.74
CA GLY A 90 21.50 -1.55 7.85
C GLY A 90 21.03 -0.91 6.55
N LYS A 91 20.82 -1.68 5.48
CA LYS A 91 20.35 -1.21 4.17
C LYS A 91 18.86 -0.83 4.16
N ILE A 92 18.08 -1.47 5.00
CA ILE A 92 16.67 -1.17 5.22
C ILE A 92 16.38 -1.00 6.71
N ARG A 93 15.43 -0.14 7.06
CA ARG A 93 15.06 0.09 8.46
C ARG A 93 13.92 -0.84 8.89
N TRP A 94 12.85 -0.89 8.11
CA TRP A 94 11.65 -1.67 8.38
C TRP A 94 11.34 -2.63 7.24
N ILE A 95 10.83 -3.81 7.60
CA ILE A 95 10.40 -4.83 6.66
C ILE A 95 8.89 -4.75 6.51
N GLY A 96 8.42 -4.82 5.26
CA GLY A 96 7.00 -4.96 4.94
C GLY A 96 6.75 -6.12 3.98
N LEU A 97 5.49 -6.50 3.89
CA LEU A 97 5.00 -7.55 2.99
C LEU A 97 3.87 -7.00 2.13
N SER A 98 3.69 -7.53 0.94
CA SER A 98 2.57 -7.12 0.09
C SER A 98 1.93 -8.34 -0.59
N ASN A 99 0.60 -8.29 -0.74
CA ASN A 99 -0.19 -9.37 -1.32
C ASN A 99 -0.06 -10.69 -0.54
N VAL A 100 -0.17 -10.62 0.78
CA VAL A 100 -0.01 -11.74 1.71
C VAL A 100 -1.30 -12.04 2.48
N SER A 101 -1.44 -13.30 2.89
CA SER A 101 -2.45 -13.80 3.81
C SER A 101 -1.99 -13.67 5.27
N VAL A 102 -2.92 -13.86 6.22
CA VAL A 102 -2.59 -13.93 7.66
C VAL A 102 -1.60 -15.05 7.96
N ALA A 103 -1.68 -16.20 7.27
CA ALA A 103 -0.75 -17.31 7.47
C ALA A 103 0.69 -16.90 7.06
N GLU A 104 0.86 -16.23 5.93
CA GLU A 104 2.16 -15.74 5.47
C GLU A 104 2.71 -14.64 6.38
N ILE A 105 1.85 -13.75 6.92
CA ILE A 105 2.29 -12.74 7.91
C ILE A 105 2.85 -13.45 9.15
N LYS A 106 2.15 -14.45 9.68
CA LYS A 106 2.61 -15.24 10.84
C LYS A 106 3.92 -16.00 10.56
N ALA A 107 4.07 -16.57 9.37
CA ALA A 107 5.31 -17.22 8.96
C ALA A 107 6.48 -16.22 8.92
N ALA A 108 6.26 -15.00 8.43
CA ALA A 108 7.28 -13.95 8.43
C ALA A 108 7.60 -13.46 9.84
N GLU A 109 6.61 -13.30 10.73
CA GLU A 109 6.81 -12.89 12.13
C GLU A 109 7.67 -13.90 12.94
N ALA A 110 7.70 -15.16 12.52
CA ALA A 110 8.61 -16.16 13.11
C ALA A 110 10.09 -15.92 12.75
N ILE A 111 10.38 -15.10 11.73
CA ILE A 111 11.73 -14.83 11.23
C ILE A 111 12.18 -13.41 11.62
N THR A 112 11.29 -12.43 11.49
CA THR A 112 11.59 -11.01 11.70
C THR A 112 10.33 -10.22 12.05
N GLU A 113 10.51 -9.02 12.61
CA GLU A 113 9.39 -8.09 12.82
C GLU A 113 8.83 -7.59 11.46
N VAL A 114 7.51 -7.63 11.31
CA VAL A 114 6.78 -7.11 10.15
C VAL A 114 6.16 -5.76 10.52
N ALA A 115 6.69 -4.68 9.99
CA ALA A 115 6.21 -3.32 10.31
C ALA A 115 4.98 -2.91 9.50
N ALA A 116 4.83 -3.43 8.29
CA ALA A 116 3.71 -3.07 7.42
C ALA A 116 3.28 -4.22 6.48
N VAL A 117 2.00 -4.24 6.17
CA VAL A 117 1.40 -5.10 5.14
C VAL A 117 0.70 -4.22 4.11
N GLN A 118 0.94 -4.49 2.83
CA GLN A 118 0.31 -3.76 1.74
C GLN A 118 -0.53 -4.68 0.87
N ASN A 119 -1.86 -4.67 1.07
CA ASN A 119 -2.81 -5.42 0.24
C ASN A 119 -3.82 -4.48 -0.41
N ARG A 120 -4.51 -5.00 -1.44
CA ARG A 120 -5.59 -4.26 -2.09
C ARG A 120 -6.76 -4.08 -1.13
N LEU A 121 -7.27 -2.85 -1.05
CA LEU A 121 -8.46 -2.56 -0.29
C LEU A 121 -9.21 -1.36 -0.88
N ASN A 122 -10.41 -1.60 -1.31
CA ASN A 122 -11.40 -0.61 -1.78
C ASN A 122 -12.78 -1.26 -1.86
N PRO A 123 -13.87 -0.53 -2.10
CA PRO A 123 -15.22 -1.13 -2.15
C PRO A 123 -15.41 -2.22 -3.21
N PHE A 124 -14.61 -2.23 -4.29
CA PHE A 124 -14.64 -3.31 -5.30
C PHE A 124 -13.89 -4.57 -4.86
N PHE A 125 -12.89 -4.46 -3.97
CA PHE A 125 -12.01 -5.54 -3.54
C PHE A 125 -11.84 -5.48 -2.03
N ARG A 126 -12.52 -6.38 -1.30
CA ARG A 126 -12.61 -6.41 0.17
C ARG A 126 -11.94 -7.62 0.78
N GLU A 127 -11.26 -8.41 -0.02
CA GLU A 127 -10.65 -9.68 0.41
C GLU A 127 -9.77 -9.51 1.65
N ALA A 128 -9.06 -8.37 1.79
CA ALA A 128 -8.23 -8.12 2.97
C ALA A 128 -9.05 -7.96 4.28
N ILE A 129 -10.32 -7.52 4.19
CA ILE A 129 -11.25 -7.48 5.33
C ILE A 129 -11.80 -8.90 5.57
N GLU A 130 -12.34 -9.53 4.53
CA GLU A 130 -13.02 -10.80 4.57
C GLU A 130 -12.11 -11.93 5.09
N THR A 131 -10.84 -11.93 4.68
CA THR A 131 -9.80 -12.89 5.12
C THR A 131 -9.13 -12.52 6.45
N GLY A 132 -9.54 -11.40 7.06
CA GLY A 132 -9.08 -10.97 8.37
C GLY A 132 -7.70 -10.31 8.40
N VAL A 133 -7.06 -10.01 7.25
CA VAL A 133 -5.73 -9.39 7.21
C VAL A 133 -5.75 -8.00 7.85
N VAL A 134 -6.77 -7.16 7.55
CA VAL A 134 -6.90 -5.82 8.15
C VAL A 134 -7.02 -5.92 9.66
N ARG A 135 -7.89 -6.83 10.16
CA ARG A 135 -8.07 -7.05 11.59
C ARG A 135 -6.77 -7.52 12.25
N TYR A 136 -6.09 -8.51 11.66
CA TYR A 136 -4.84 -9.03 12.19
C TYR A 136 -3.77 -7.95 12.31
N CYS A 137 -3.64 -7.09 11.30
CA CYS A 137 -2.73 -5.95 11.35
C CYS A 137 -3.08 -4.99 12.48
N GLY A 138 -4.36 -4.64 12.64
CA GLY A 138 -4.82 -3.77 13.72
C GLY A 138 -4.53 -4.32 15.13
N GLU A 139 -4.78 -5.61 15.36
CA GLU A 139 -4.52 -6.31 16.64
C GLU A 139 -3.02 -6.38 16.99
N ARG A 140 -2.15 -6.38 15.97
CA ARG A 140 -0.70 -6.49 16.13
C ARG A 140 0.05 -5.16 16.02
N GLY A 141 -0.64 -4.04 15.76
CA GLY A 141 -0.01 -2.74 15.53
C GLY A 141 0.78 -2.65 14.22
N ILE A 142 0.53 -3.58 13.26
CA ILE A 142 1.14 -3.58 11.93
C ILE A 142 0.43 -2.55 11.05
N GLY A 143 1.18 -1.67 10.39
CA GLY A 143 0.62 -0.71 9.44
C GLY A 143 0.00 -1.42 8.23
N PHE A 144 -1.30 -1.17 7.93
CA PHE A 144 -1.93 -1.71 6.74
C PHE A 144 -2.01 -0.66 5.63
N LEU A 145 -1.27 -0.86 4.54
CA LEU A 145 -1.20 0.03 3.39
C LEU A 145 -2.21 -0.42 2.32
N ALA A 146 -3.33 0.31 2.19
CA ALA A 146 -4.36 0.02 1.21
C ALA A 146 -3.95 0.52 -0.18
N TYR A 147 -3.54 -0.37 -1.09
CA TYR A 147 -3.26 0.03 -2.45
C TYR A 147 -4.51 0.00 -3.34
N SER A 148 -4.49 0.81 -4.40
CA SER A 148 -5.63 1.06 -5.29
C SER A 148 -6.91 1.45 -4.53
N PRO A 149 -6.88 2.39 -3.58
CA PRO A 149 -8.00 2.68 -2.69
C PRO A 149 -9.27 3.13 -3.42
N THR A 150 -9.14 3.65 -4.63
CA THR A 150 -10.27 4.06 -5.50
C THR A 150 -10.60 3.02 -6.59
N GLY A 151 -10.10 1.77 -6.49
CA GLY A 151 -10.31 0.72 -7.47
C GLY A 151 -9.24 0.63 -8.57
N GLY A 152 -8.56 1.73 -8.88
CA GLY A 152 -7.54 1.82 -9.92
C GLY A 152 -8.09 1.69 -11.36
N GLY A 153 -7.30 2.11 -12.35
CA GLY A 153 -7.62 1.94 -13.77
C GLY A 153 -9.03 2.41 -14.15
N ARG A 154 -9.81 1.51 -14.76
CA ARG A 154 -11.20 1.81 -15.18
C ARG A 154 -12.19 1.89 -14.02
N LEU A 155 -11.96 1.17 -12.90
CA LEU A 155 -12.93 1.11 -11.80
C LEU A 155 -13.06 2.45 -11.08
N THR A 156 -12.00 3.22 -10.95
CA THR A 156 -12.03 4.56 -10.36
C THR A 156 -13.00 5.50 -11.11
N LYS A 157 -13.21 5.29 -12.42
CA LYS A 157 -14.13 6.08 -13.23
C LYS A 157 -15.60 5.76 -12.96
N LYS A 158 -15.90 4.63 -12.33
CA LYS A 158 -17.27 4.22 -11.98
C LYS A 158 -17.78 4.87 -10.69
N LEU A 159 -16.87 5.32 -9.82
CA LEU A 159 -17.22 5.87 -8.51
C LEU A 159 -18.20 7.07 -8.59
N PRO A 160 -18.00 8.06 -9.48
CA PRO A 160 -18.93 9.20 -9.58
C PRO A 160 -20.35 8.83 -10.00
N GLY A 161 -20.53 7.71 -10.70
CA GLY A 161 -21.84 7.22 -11.13
C GLY A 161 -22.53 6.30 -10.13
N HIS A 162 -21.88 5.95 -9.00
CA HIS A 162 -22.44 5.00 -8.05
C HIS A 162 -23.50 5.65 -7.16
N PRO A 163 -24.77 5.13 -7.12
CA PRO A 163 -25.89 5.81 -6.46
C PRO A 163 -25.65 6.13 -4.97
N VAL A 164 -25.09 5.19 -4.21
CA VAL A 164 -24.77 5.39 -2.78
C VAL A 164 -23.74 6.52 -2.61
N LEU A 165 -22.69 6.53 -3.44
CA LEU A 165 -21.67 7.58 -3.36
C LEU A 165 -22.20 8.94 -3.80
N GLN A 166 -23.10 8.99 -4.80
CA GLN A 166 -23.76 10.24 -5.22
C GLN A 166 -24.59 10.85 -4.09
N ARG A 167 -25.40 10.03 -3.39
CA ARG A 167 -26.19 10.48 -2.24
C ARG A 167 -25.28 11.07 -1.17
N ILE A 168 -24.29 10.31 -0.69
CA ILE A 168 -23.39 10.75 0.38
C ILE A 168 -22.56 11.98 -0.05
N SER A 169 -22.14 12.02 -1.31
CA SER A 169 -21.41 13.16 -1.89
C SER A 169 -22.26 14.44 -1.88
N ALA A 170 -23.54 14.35 -2.22
CA ALA A 170 -24.48 15.48 -2.18
C ALA A 170 -24.74 15.97 -0.75
N GLU A 171 -24.80 15.06 0.22
CA GLU A 171 -25.05 15.37 1.64
C GLU A 171 -23.82 15.99 2.32
N LEU A 172 -22.62 15.46 2.05
CA LEU A 172 -21.40 15.86 2.75
C LEU A 172 -20.51 16.85 1.98
N GLY A 173 -20.74 17.05 0.69
CA GLY A 173 -19.95 17.96 -0.15
C GLY A 173 -18.57 17.44 -0.54
N PHE A 174 -18.29 16.14 -0.38
CA PHE A 174 -17.02 15.51 -0.75
C PHE A 174 -17.13 14.66 -2.01
N SER A 175 -16.03 14.51 -2.73
CA SER A 175 -16.02 13.68 -3.93
C SER A 175 -16.25 12.20 -3.61
N PRO A 176 -16.84 11.41 -4.54
CA PRO A 176 -16.93 9.97 -4.43
C PRO A 176 -15.58 9.28 -4.19
N HIS A 177 -14.48 9.85 -4.71
CA HIS A 177 -13.13 9.34 -4.49
C HIS A 177 -12.66 9.55 -3.04
N ALA A 178 -12.87 10.75 -2.49
CA ALA A 178 -12.57 11.04 -1.08
C ALA A 178 -13.40 10.15 -0.13
N LEU A 179 -14.70 9.92 -0.45
CA LEU A 179 -15.58 9.05 0.33
C LEU A 179 -15.05 7.61 0.42
N VAL A 180 -14.62 7.01 -0.70
CA VAL A 180 -14.10 5.63 -0.67
C VAL A 180 -12.73 5.52 -0.01
N ILE A 181 -11.90 6.57 -0.06
CA ILE A 181 -10.65 6.62 0.69
C ILE A 181 -10.96 6.70 2.19
N ALA A 182 -11.87 7.57 2.62
CA ALA A 182 -12.31 7.67 4.00
C ALA A 182 -12.94 6.37 4.52
N TRP A 183 -13.76 5.70 3.68
CA TRP A 183 -14.28 4.37 3.99
C TRP A 183 -13.15 3.35 4.23
N GLY A 184 -12.11 3.36 3.39
CA GLY A 184 -10.95 2.49 3.55
C GLY A 184 -10.20 2.77 4.86
N LEU A 185 -9.94 4.03 5.19
CA LEU A 185 -9.29 4.44 6.43
C LEU A 185 -10.09 4.00 7.67
N ALA A 186 -11.41 3.99 7.58
CA ALA A 186 -12.30 3.59 8.68
C ALA A 186 -12.33 2.06 8.94
N GLN A 187 -11.64 1.22 8.13
CA GLN A 187 -11.62 -0.23 8.33
C GLN A 187 -10.72 -0.69 9.47
N GLY A 188 -9.84 0.17 9.98
CA GLY A 188 -9.01 -0.17 11.14
C GLY A 188 -8.04 0.96 11.52
N PRO A 189 -7.56 0.97 12.78
CA PRO A 189 -6.74 2.06 13.30
C PRO A 189 -5.35 2.15 12.67
N THR A 190 -4.87 1.08 12.04
CA THR A 190 -3.55 1.01 11.39
C THR A 190 -3.63 1.14 9.88
N VAL A 191 -4.83 1.41 9.32
CA VAL A 191 -5.03 1.52 7.87
C VAL A 191 -4.54 2.87 7.35
N LEU A 192 -3.71 2.82 6.34
CA LEU A 192 -3.19 3.95 5.57
C LEU A 192 -3.57 3.76 4.10
N SER A 193 -4.10 4.78 3.45
CA SER A 193 -4.37 4.75 2.01
C SER A 193 -3.19 5.28 1.20
N ILE A 194 -2.91 4.65 0.06
CA ILE A 194 -1.87 5.10 -0.87
C ILE A 194 -2.46 5.41 -2.26
N PRO A 195 -3.28 6.47 -2.38
CA PRO A 195 -3.84 6.89 -3.65
C PRO A 195 -2.75 7.42 -4.58
N SER A 196 -2.89 7.16 -5.87
CA SER A 196 -2.07 7.82 -6.89
C SER A 196 -2.77 9.07 -7.41
N ALA A 197 -2.01 10.13 -7.68
CA ALA A 197 -2.51 11.38 -8.23
C ALA A 197 -1.75 11.77 -9.49
N ARG A 198 -2.44 12.41 -10.44
CA ARG A 198 -1.85 12.94 -11.68
C ARG A 198 -1.84 14.46 -11.71
N THR A 199 -2.59 15.11 -10.83
CA THR A 199 -2.73 16.55 -10.72
C THR A 199 -2.73 16.96 -9.26
N GLU A 200 -2.44 18.22 -8.99
CA GLU A 200 -2.54 18.80 -7.65
C GLU A 200 -3.97 18.69 -7.09
N ALA A 201 -4.99 18.90 -7.91
CA ALA A 201 -6.39 18.74 -7.52
C ALA A 201 -6.67 17.31 -7.00
N HIS A 202 -6.14 16.27 -7.65
CA HIS A 202 -6.28 14.89 -7.17
C HIS A 202 -5.55 14.64 -5.85
N VAL A 203 -4.40 15.30 -5.62
CA VAL A 203 -3.69 15.22 -4.32
C VAL A 203 -4.56 15.81 -3.21
N ARG A 204 -5.08 17.02 -3.44
CA ARG A 204 -5.93 17.73 -2.47
C ARG A 204 -7.21 16.95 -2.16
N ASP A 205 -7.88 16.44 -3.19
CA ASP A 205 -9.10 15.62 -3.05
C ASP A 205 -8.83 14.31 -2.27
N SER A 206 -7.69 13.68 -2.50
CA SER A 206 -7.31 12.48 -1.73
C SER A 206 -6.91 12.81 -0.28
N ALA A 207 -6.24 13.94 -0.05
CA ALA A 207 -5.77 14.33 1.27
C ALA A 207 -6.93 14.69 2.21
N VAL A 208 -7.98 15.32 1.70
CA VAL A 208 -9.17 15.71 2.49
C VAL A 208 -9.87 14.51 3.13
N ALA A 209 -9.74 13.31 2.54
CA ALA A 209 -10.29 12.07 3.08
C ALA A 209 -9.73 11.70 4.46
N GLY A 210 -8.52 12.14 4.80
CA GLY A 210 -7.93 11.90 6.12
C GLY A 210 -8.64 12.64 7.27
N ASN A 211 -9.37 13.70 6.95
CA ASN A 211 -10.16 14.47 7.92
C ASN A 211 -11.67 14.17 7.84
N LEU A 212 -12.08 13.31 6.88
CA LEU A 212 -13.47 12.99 6.67
C LEU A 212 -13.91 11.84 7.59
N VAL A 213 -14.83 12.11 8.50
CA VAL A 213 -15.44 11.11 9.35
C VAL A 213 -16.81 10.74 8.76
N LEU A 214 -16.91 9.53 8.23
CA LEU A 214 -18.19 8.97 7.77
C LEU A 214 -19.02 8.49 8.97
N SER A 215 -20.33 8.73 8.94
CA SER A 215 -21.25 8.14 9.89
C SER A 215 -21.26 6.61 9.79
N ASP A 216 -21.69 5.93 10.86
CA ASP A 216 -21.84 4.45 10.83
C ASP A 216 -22.80 4.01 9.72
N THR A 217 -23.88 4.77 9.51
CA THR A 217 -24.86 4.53 8.44
C THR A 217 -24.21 4.62 7.06
N ASP A 218 -23.38 5.64 6.80
CA ASP A 218 -22.73 5.81 5.50
C ASP A 218 -21.64 4.77 5.26
N ARG A 219 -20.85 4.45 6.31
CA ARG A 219 -19.87 3.35 6.25
C ARG A 219 -20.53 2.02 5.92
N TRP A 220 -21.65 1.73 6.59
CA TRP A 220 -22.44 0.53 6.33
C TRP A 220 -23.01 0.54 4.92
N ALA A 221 -23.61 1.66 4.48
CA ALA A 221 -24.18 1.80 3.14
C ALA A 221 -23.14 1.55 2.03
N ILE A 222 -21.90 2.05 2.19
CA ILE A 222 -20.80 1.77 1.24
C ILE A 222 -20.39 0.29 1.34
N SER A 223 -20.38 -0.28 2.54
CA SER A 223 -19.99 -1.69 2.74
C SER A 223 -21.00 -2.67 2.14
N GLU A 224 -22.31 -2.40 2.22
CA GLU A 224 -23.35 -3.27 1.67
C GLU A 224 -23.60 -3.05 0.17
N ALA A 225 -23.15 -1.91 -0.37
CA ALA A 225 -23.35 -1.61 -1.77
C ALA A 225 -22.59 -2.57 -2.71
N HIS A 226 -23.24 -2.90 -3.82
CA HIS A 226 -22.61 -3.68 -4.88
C HIS A 226 -21.75 -2.79 -5.78
N PHE A 227 -20.46 -3.01 -5.80
CA PHE A 227 -19.52 -2.35 -6.70
C PHE A 227 -19.13 -3.30 -7.85
N ASP A 228 -19.74 -3.07 -9.01
CA ASP A 228 -19.54 -3.90 -10.21
C ASP A 228 -18.10 -3.79 -10.74
N ARG A 229 -17.47 -4.95 -10.94
CA ARG A 229 -16.11 -5.09 -11.49
C ARG A 229 -16.05 -5.28 -13.00
N SER A 230 -17.22 -5.45 -13.69
CA SER A 230 -17.30 -5.71 -15.13
C SER A 230 -16.80 -4.53 -15.99
#